data_606887c34665f0fb9f6576fd085ecc31
#
_entry.id   606887c34665f0fb9f6576fd085ecc31
#
_cell.length_a   1.000
_cell.length_b   1.000
_cell.length_c   1.000
_cell.angle_alpha   90.00
_cell.angle_beta   90.00
_cell.angle_gamma   90.00
#
_symmetry.space_group_name_H-M   'P 1'
#
loop_
_entity.id
_entity.type
_entity.pdbx_description
1 polymer ?
#
loop_
_entity_poly.entity_id
_entity_poly.type
_entity_poly.pdbx_seq_one_letter_code
_entity_poly.pdbx_strand_id
1 'polypeptide(L)'
;MQHGYNRKTPELAQVKLMAASIDCGTSGHLLATDVTPGDKADDGLYLPVYRRIRDTFLEKGLLYTGDSKMSALKIRGEIASDGDFYLVPLAKVGEVAKHFDGWVSDIVEGGQPATLIYNTDAQGQRTDLIAFGYQTTRCQQVELATGETYTWDERILVVRSLSEANKQFAALERNIAKAEKALLDLTPEPKQGRRQIRRKADVIEKAEAILAFHGVSDYLSYTYQRKHQVKTQYIGRGRGSRHRPKRQVRTVRYQITQVSRDEAKITAAFCKMGWKLYATNSPKKELEFGEAVRLYRAAPRIERHFHLFKDAPIGISPMYVRTDDQIKGLVRLLSLCVRLLTLIEIVTRRHLAQHQETLAGLYEGNPNRTTASPTAVRLLKAFVGIHRVRFIANNKQSPYVTPLTPLQQKILCMLCISESVYHRPLLPKNKLESMAQFGGEMLAQISVTFNRIPSRFD
;
A
#
# COMPACT_ATOMS: atom_id res chain seq x y z
N MET A 1 2.27 -20.63 15.89
CA MET A 1 1.11 -19.97 15.21
C MET A 1 -0.03 -19.79 16.18
N GLN A 2 -0.66 -18.62 16.21
CA GLN A 2 -1.81 -18.33 17.08
C GLN A 2 -2.89 -17.60 16.31
N HIS A 3 -4.15 -17.69 16.79
CA HIS A 3 -5.25 -16.97 16.19
C HIS A 3 -5.10 -15.47 16.47
N GLY A 4 -5.21 -14.64 15.44
CA GLY A 4 -5.10 -13.21 15.51
C GLY A 4 -6.13 -12.55 14.60
N TYR A 5 -6.11 -11.21 14.52
CA TYR A 5 -7.03 -10.48 13.68
C TYR A 5 -6.76 -10.73 12.18
N ASN A 6 -7.66 -11.47 11.55
CA ASN A 6 -7.66 -11.73 10.10
C ASN A 6 -9.07 -11.54 9.55
N ARG A 7 -9.23 -10.56 8.64
CA ARG A 7 -10.53 -10.25 8.04
C ARG A 7 -11.04 -11.32 7.08
N LYS A 8 -10.14 -12.07 6.43
CA LYS A 8 -10.51 -13.03 5.39
C LYS A 8 -10.78 -14.42 5.93
N THR A 9 -9.96 -14.85 6.88
CA THR A 9 -9.96 -16.21 7.44
C THR A 9 -9.67 -16.16 8.94
N PRO A 10 -10.62 -15.67 9.77
CA PRO A 10 -10.40 -15.48 11.21
C PRO A 10 -10.17 -16.80 11.98
N GLU A 11 -10.61 -17.91 11.39
CA GLU A 11 -10.46 -19.28 11.93
C GLU A 11 -9.06 -19.87 11.77
N LEU A 12 -8.20 -19.26 10.95
CA LEU A 12 -6.85 -19.78 10.71
C LEU A 12 -5.84 -19.17 11.68
N ALA A 13 -5.02 -20.06 12.25
CA ALA A 13 -3.84 -19.63 13.00
C ALA A 13 -2.81 -18.99 12.06
N GLN A 14 -2.23 -17.87 12.47
CA GLN A 14 -1.36 -17.05 11.64
C GLN A 14 -0.09 -16.63 12.36
N VAL A 15 0.87 -16.14 11.59
CA VAL A 15 2.06 -15.43 12.06
C VAL A 15 2.09 -14.03 11.45
N LYS A 16 2.72 -13.10 12.15
CA LYS A 16 3.00 -11.77 11.63
C LYS A 16 4.43 -11.70 11.16
N LEU A 17 4.62 -11.21 9.96
CA LEU A 17 5.93 -10.97 9.36
C LEU A 17 6.22 -9.46 9.38
N MET A 18 7.28 -9.08 10.05
CA MET A 18 7.89 -7.75 9.96
C MET A 18 9.01 -7.77 8.94
N ALA A 19 9.12 -6.75 8.12
CA ALA A 19 10.18 -6.59 7.13
C ALA A 19 10.68 -5.15 7.14
N ALA A 20 11.99 -5.00 7.01
CA ALA A 20 12.63 -3.71 6.80
C ALA A 20 13.49 -3.76 5.54
N SER A 21 13.49 -2.68 4.77
CA SER A 21 14.25 -2.56 3.54
C SER A 21 14.91 -1.20 3.43
N ILE A 22 16.08 -1.17 2.78
CA ILE A 22 16.74 0.07 2.38
C ILE A 22 16.28 0.47 0.98
N ASP A 23 16.12 1.77 0.77
CA ASP A 23 15.87 2.33 -0.56
C ASP A 23 17.20 2.45 -1.32
N CYS A 24 17.27 1.77 -2.47
CA CYS A 24 18.42 1.81 -3.38
C CYS A 24 18.15 2.67 -4.63
N GLY A 25 17.19 3.60 -4.57
CA GLY A 25 16.79 4.47 -5.67
C GLY A 25 15.92 3.76 -6.72
N THR A 26 16.43 2.76 -7.40
CA THR A 26 15.71 2.00 -8.44
C THR A 26 14.85 0.87 -7.90
N SER A 27 15.12 0.38 -6.68
CA SER A 27 14.42 -0.71 -6.01
C SER A 27 14.67 -0.66 -4.50
N GLY A 28 13.83 -1.32 -3.71
CA GLY A 28 14.12 -1.59 -2.30
C GLY A 28 14.92 -2.88 -2.14
N HIS A 29 15.84 -2.93 -1.17
CA HIS A 29 16.55 -4.15 -0.78
C HIS A 29 16.15 -4.57 0.62
N LEU A 30 15.78 -5.84 0.80
CA LEU A 30 15.36 -6.37 2.10
C LEU A 30 16.55 -6.49 3.05
N LEU A 31 16.51 -5.79 4.19
CA LEU A 31 17.58 -5.83 5.20
C LEU A 31 17.32 -6.82 6.31
N ALA A 32 16.15 -6.76 6.91
CA ALA A 32 15.80 -7.56 8.07
C ALA A 32 14.36 -8.06 7.98
N THR A 33 14.13 -9.22 8.59
CA THR A 33 12.79 -9.77 8.80
C THR A 33 12.68 -10.28 10.23
N ASP A 34 11.49 -10.19 10.79
CA ASP A 34 11.16 -10.84 12.06
C ASP A 34 9.78 -11.48 11.99
N VAL A 35 9.55 -12.48 12.83
CA VAL A 35 8.33 -13.26 12.86
C VAL A 35 7.82 -13.34 14.28
N THR A 36 6.54 -13.05 14.46
CA THR A 36 5.88 -13.15 15.75
C THR A 36 4.55 -13.90 15.64
N PRO A 37 4.03 -14.44 16.75
CA PRO A 37 2.69 -15.00 16.78
C PRO A 37 1.62 -14.00 16.34
N GLY A 38 0.56 -14.50 15.71
CA GLY A 38 -0.50 -13.68 15.12
C GLY A 38 -1.32 -12.83 16.10
N ASP A 39 -1.32 -13.20 17.38
CA ASP A 39 -2.03 -12.50 18.48
C ASP A 39 -1.30 -11.26 19.01
N LYS A 40 0.01 -11.12 18.75
CA LYS A 40 0.80 -9.97 19.23
C LYS A 40 0.36 -8.66 18.58
N ALA A 41 0.44 -7.56 19.33
CA ALA A 41 0.23 -6.22 18.79
C ALA A 41 1.34 -5.84 17.78
N ASP A 42 1.00 -5.05 16.77
CA ASP A 42 1.94 -4.71 15.68
C ASP A 42 3.01 -3.71 16.11
N ASP A 43 2.68 -2.80 17.01
CA ASP A 43 3.57 -1.75 17.52
C ASP A 43 4.81 -2.31 18.23
N GLY A 44 4.68 -3.42 18.96
CA GLY A 44 5.81 -4.11 19.61
C GLY A 44 6.84 -4.72 18.66
N LEU A 45 6.58 -4.77 17.34
CA LEU A 45 7.45 -5.40 16.35
C LEU A 45 8.52 -4.46 15.79
N TYR A 46 8.31 -3.15 15.88
CA TYR A 46 9.19 -2.15 15.24
C TYR A 46 10.55 -2.03 15.93
N LEU A 47 10.57 -1.88 17.25
CA LEU A 47 11.83 -1.68 17.99
C LEU A 47 12.82 -2.85 17.86
N PRO A 48 12.44 -4.13 17.93
CA PRO A 48 13.38 -5.23 17.72
C PRO A 48 14.05 -5.22 16.34
N VAL A 49 13.27 -4.91 15.28
CA VAL A 49 13.81 -4.82 13.92
C VAL A 49 14.67 -3.57 13.75
N TYR A 50 14.26 -2.44 14.29
CA TYR A 50 15.02 -1.21 14.34
C TYR A 50 16.40 -1.43 14.99
N ARG A 51 16.46 -1.99 16.21
CA ARG A 51 17.69 -2.26 16.93
C ARG A 51 18.63 -3.18 16.15
N ARG A 52 18.10 -4.23 15.54
CA ARG A 52 18.89 -5.14 14.69
C ARG A 52 19.52 -4.43 13.49
N ILE A 53 18.80 -3.51 12.84
CA ILE A 53 19.34 -2.71 11.74
C ILE A 53 20.45 -1.82 12.26
N ARG A 54 20.22 -1.12 13.36
CA ARG A 54 21.17 -0.23 13.98
C ARG A 54 22.46 -0.94 14.41
N ASP A 55 22.35 -2.12 15.02
CA ASP A 55 23.51 -2.95 15.41
C ASP A 55 24.31 -3.40 14.17
N THR A 56 23.69 -3.47 13.01
CA THR A 56 24.36 -3.87 11.76
C THR A 56 25.06 -2.71 11.08
N PHE A 57 24.43 -1.53 11.01
CA PHE A 57 24.96 -0.40 10.25
C PHE A 57 25.91 0.49 11.05
N LEU A 58 25.80 0.53 12.38
CA LEU A 58 26.61 1.35 13.29
C LEU A 58 26.62 2.87 13.02
N GLU A 59 25.97 3.32 11.95
CA GLU A 59 25.84 4.73 11.55
C GLU A 59 24.63 5.36 12.25
N LYS A 60 24.73 6.67 12.53
CA LYS A 60 23.62 7.49 13.06
C LYS A 60 23.07 8.40 11.97
N GLY A 61 21.89 8.93 12.20
CA GLY A 61 21.26 9.85 11.26
C GLY A 61 20.52 9.14 10.12
N LEU A 62 20.23 7.84 10.28
CA LEU A 62 19.42 7.10 9.31
C LEU A 62 17.95 7.52 9.41
N LEU A 63 17.28 7.67 8.26
CA LEU A 63 15.87 8.00 8.20
C LEU A 63 15.02 6.73 8.07
N TYR A 64 14.20 6.47 9.07
CA TYR A 64 13.26 5.33 9.11
C TYR A 64 11.86 5.78 8.70
N THR A 65 11.28 5.08 7.74
CA THR A 65 9.88 5.28 7.33
C THR A 65 9.05 4.04 7.66
N GLY A 66 7.84 4.25 8.11
CA GLY A 66 6.93 3.16 8.45
C GLY A 66 5.47 3.56 8.29
N ASP A 67 4.57 2.63 8.61
CA ASP A 67 3.14 2.90 8.62
C ASP A 67 2.69 3.60 9.92
N SER A 68 1.37 3.77 10.07
CA SER A 68 0.80 4.44 11.24
C SER A 68 1.06 3.74 12.59
N LYS A 69 1.46 2.48 12.59
CA LYS A 69 1.80 1.75 13.82
C LYS A 69 3.18 2.13 14.33
N MET A 70 4.12 2.42 13.42
CA MET A 70 5.42 2.98 13.79
C MET A 70 5.29 4.38 14.43
N SER A 71 4.17 5.07 14.28
CA SER A 71 3.94 6.40 14.87
C SER A 71 3.71 6.39 16.38
N ALA A 72 3.72 5.24 17.06
CA ALA A 72 3.61 5.18 18.51
C ALA A 72 4.70 6.04 19.16
N LEU A 73 4.33 6.85 20.17
CA LEU A 73 5.21 7.85 20.77
C LEU A 73 6.52 7.23 21.30
N LYS A 74 6.42 6.05 21.91
CA LYS A 74 7.57 5.31 22.42
C LYS A 74 8.57 4.93 21.31
N ILE A 75 8.08 4.48 20.16
CA ILE A 75 8.94 4.10 19.01
C ILE A 75 9.66 5.33 18.48
N ARG A 76 8.94 6.44 18.29
CA ARG A 76 9.53 7.70 17.80
C ARG A 76 10.55 8.26 18.76
N GLY A 77 10.29 8.18 20.07
CA GLY A 77 11.23 8.63 21.09
C GLY A 77 12.51 7.81 21.15
N GLU A 78 12.43 6.48 21.06
CA GLU A 78 13.60 5.59 21.01
C GLU A 78 14.46 5.88 19.75
N ILE A 79 13.85 6.05 18.58
CA ILE A 79 14.59 6.41 17.36
C ILE A 79 15.25 7.78 17.50
N ALA A 80 14.55 8.77 18.04
CA ALA A 80 15.08 10.11 18.20
C ALA A 80 16.20 10.16 19.25
N SER A 81 16.07 9.43 20.36
CA SER A 81 17.09 9.39 21.42
C SER A 81 18.40 8.74 20.96
N ASP A 82 18.31 7.81 20.02
CA ASP A 82 19.48 7.18 19.39
C ASP A 82 20.20 8.09 18.37
N GLY A 83 19.64 9.25 18.03
CA GLY A 83 20.19 10.19 17.05
C GLY A 83 19.86 9.82 15.60
N ASP A 84 18.81 9.02 15.41
CA ASP A 84 18.26 8.68 14.10
C ASP A 84 16.98 9.49 13.79
N PHE A 85 16.53 9.44 12.55
CA PHE A 85 15.37 10.16 12.08
C PHE A 85 14.22 9.21 11.73
N TYR A 86 13.01 9.72 11.81
CA TYR A 86 11.81 9.02 11.36
C TYR A 86 10.93 9.90 10.49
N LEU A 87 10.14 9.28 9.63
CA LEU A 87 9.04 9.90 8.89
C LEU A 87 7.86 8.93 8.87
N VAL A 88 6.81 9.25 9.63
CA VAL A 88 5.66 8.37 9.84
C VAL A 88 4.33 9.11 9.69
N PRO A 89 3.27 8.45 9.20
CA PRO A 89 1.95 9.05 9.18
C PRO A 89 1.32 9.01 10.58
N LEU A 90 0.68 10.08 10.99
CA LEU A 90 -0.05 10.14 12.23
C LEU A 90 -1.51 9.71 12.01
N ALA A 91 -1.98 8.78 12.82
CA ALA A 91 -3.40 8.43 12.87
C ALA A 91 -4.20 9.56 13.56
N LYS A 92 -5.44 9.80 13.09
CA LYS A 92 -6.37 10.76 13.68
C LYS A 92 -7.00 10.22 14.96
N VAL A 93 -6.18 10.01 15.99
CA VAL A 93 -6.61 9.48 17.30
C VAL A 93 -5.97 10.29 18.43
N GLY A 94 -6.57 10.26 19.62
CA GLY A 94 -6.05 10.93 20.82
C GLY A 94 -5.76 12.42 20.59
N GLU A 95 -4.59 12.89 20.99
CA GLU A 95 -4.16 14.29 20.85
C GLU A 95 -4.13 14.77 19.39
N VAL A 96 -3.76 13.88 18.45
CA VAL A 96 -3.75 14.24 17.03
C VAL A 96 -5.16 14.57 16.53
N ALA A 97 -6.17 13.83 16.97
CA ALA A 97 -7.56 14.10 16.59
C ALA A 97 -8.06 15.46 17.10
N LYS A 98 -7.64 15.88 18.31
CA LYS A 98 -8.01 17.18 18.88
C LYS A 98 -7.48 18.36 18.08
N HIS A 99 -6.27 18.25 17.54
CA HIS A 99 -5.60 19.33 16.79
C HIS A 99 -5.86 19.29 15.30
N PHE A 100 -6.32 18.15 14.77
CA PHE A 100 -6.43 17.92 13.33
C PHE A 100 -7.27 18.97 12.60
N ASP A 101 -8.47 19.23 13.10
CA ASP A 101 -9.38 20.18 12.47
C ASP A 101 -8.82 21.61 12.51
N GLY A 102 -8.15 22.00 13.60
CA GLY A 102 -7.46 23.29 13.71
C GLY A 102 -6.36 23.41 12.65
N TRP A 103 -5.48 22.43 12.53
CA TRP A 103 -4.41 22.43 11.53
C TRP A 103 -4.91 22.47 10.09
N VAL A 104 -6.05 21.83 9.81
CA VAL A 104 -6.67 21.91 8.48
C VAL A 104 -7.33 23.27 8.26
N SER A 105 -8.04 23.83 9.26
CA SER A 105 -8.67 25.15 9.17
C SER A 105 -7.65 26.26 8.96
N ASP A 106 -6.49 26.19 9.63
CA ASP A 106 -5.40 27.17 9.49
C ASP A 106 -5.00 27.42 8.03
N ILE A 107 -5.04 26.40 7.19
CA ILE A 107 -4.70 26.53 5.77
C ILE A 107 -5.93 26.80 4.89
N VAL A 108 -7.08 26.20 5.20
CA VAL A 108 -8.32 26.36 4.43
C VAL A 108 -8.84 27.79 4.57
N GLU A 109 -8.69 28.41 5.73
CA GLU A 109 -9.11 29.78 6.05
C GLU A 109 -8.03 30.82 5.72
N GLY A 110 -6.87 30.38 5.20
CA GLY A 110 -5.80 31.27 4.76
C GLY A 110 -4.89 31.77 5.88
N GLY A 111 -4.96 31.18 7.07
CA GLY A 111 -4.08 31.54 8.21
C GLY A 111 -2.63 31.10 8.03
N GLN A 112 -2.36 30.09 7.17
CA GLN A 112 -1.03 29.61 6.86
C GLN A 112 -0.79 29.56 5.34
N PRO A 113 0.38 30.00 4.84
CA PRO A 113 0.74 29.89 3.44
C PRO A 113 0.94 28.43 3.03
N ALA A 114 0.31 28.03 1.93
CA ALA A 114 0.46 26.70 1.38
C ALA A 114 1.75 26.55 0.55
N THR A 115 2.56 25.56 0.87
CA THR A 115 3.68 25.11 0.02
C THR A 115 3.17 24.09 -0.98
N LEU A 116 3.37 24.35 -2.28
CA LEU A 116 2.99 23.43 -3.36
C LEU A 116 4.06 22.38 -3.56
N ILE A 117 3.64 21.13 -3.72
CA ILE A 117 4.52 19.98 -3.86
C ILE A 117 4.28 19.33 -5.22
N TYR A 118 5.32 19.36 -6.05
CA TYR A 118 5.32 18.77 -7.38
C TYR A 118 6.04 17.44 -7.40
N ASN A 119 5.63 16.56 -8.30
CA ASN A 119 6.42 15.41 -8.65
C ASN A 119 7.68 15.85 -9.41
N THR A 120 8.69 14.99 -9.48
CA THR A 120 9.92 15.27 -10.24
C THR A 120 10.17 14.12 -11.22
N ASP A 121 10.64 14.45 -12.42
CA ASP A 121 11.12 13.47 -13.39
C ASP A 121 12.54 12.95 -13.04
N ALA A 122 13.09 12.12 -13.91
CA ALA A 122 14.44 11.56 -13.73
C ALA A 122 15.55 12.62 -13.79
N GLN A 123 15.28 13.79 -14.37
CA GLN A 123 16.16 14.94 -14.48
C GLN A 123 15.98 15.93 -13.31
N GLY A 124 15.08 15.64 -12.36
CA GLY A 124 14.76 16.51 -11.23
C GLY A 124 13.85 17.70 -11.56
N GLN A 125 13.30 17.78 -12.78
CA GLN A 125 12.39 18.84 -13.17
C GLN A 125 10.99 18.60 -12.58
N ARG A 126 10.33 19.69 -12.20
CA ARG A 126 8.97 19.66 -11.66
C ARG A 126 7.98 19.24 -12.76
N THR A 127 7.14 18.27 -12.43
CA THR A 127 6.05 17.80 -13.29
C THR A 127 4.69 18.12 -12.66
N ASP A 128 3.88 17.13 -12.34
CA ASP A 128 2.52 17.30 -11.83
C ASP A 128 2.49 17.82 -10.39
N LEU A 129 1.55 18.70 -10.09
CA LEU A 129 1.20 19.07 -8.72
C LEU A 129 0.53 17.88 -8.03
N ILE A 130 1.15 17.37 -6.96
CA ILE A 130 0.71 16.14 -6.27
C ILE A 130 0.06 16.40 -4.92
N ALA A 131 0.49 17.45 -4.25
CA ALA A 131 0.00 17.80 -2.91
C ALA A 131 0.29 19.29 -2.62
N PHE A 132 -0.30 19.80 -1.54
CA PHE A 132 0.10 21.05 -0.92
C PHE A 132 -0.13 20.98 0.58
N GLY A 133 0.49 21.88 1.32
CA GLY A 133 0.35 21.90 2.77
C GLY A 133 1.34 22.83 3.45
N TYR A 134 1.51 22.66 4.74
CA TYR A 134 2.47 23.40 5.55
C TYR A 134 3.03 22.51 6.66
N GLN A 135 3.97 23.03 7.43
CA GLN A 135 4.54 22.33 8.57
C GLN A 135 4.49 23.21 9.82
N THR A 136 4.30 22.56 10.96
CA THR A 136 4.41 23.16 12.28
C THR A 136 5.34 22.30 13.15
N THR A 137 5.81 22.84 14.26
CA THR A 137 6.68 22.11 15.19
C THR A 137 6.00 21.99 16.54
N ARG A 138 6.19 20.86 17.18
CA ARG A 138 5.76 20.65 18.57
C ARG A 138 6.84 19.94 19.36
N CYS A 139 6.92 20.23 20.65
CA CYS A 139 7.77 19.49 21.57
C CYS A 139 7.07 18.17 21.93
N GLN A 140 7.85 17.09 21.94
CA GLN A 140 7.40 15.75 22.38
C GLN A 140 8.23 15.29 23.55
N GLN A 141 7.62 14.50 24.42
CA GLN A 141 8.23 13.92 25.59
C GLN A 141 7.78 12.49 25.79
N VAL A 142 8.69 11.60 26.13
CA VAL A 142 8.38 10.19 26.40
C VAL A 142 9.36 9.61 27.42
N GLU A 143 8.90 8.65 28.20
CA GLU A 143 9.74 7.80 29.03
C GLU A 143 10.30 6.66 28.17
N LEU A 144 11.62 6.58 28.06
CA LEU A 144 12.34 5.55 27.32
C LEU A 144 12.33 4.21 28.08
N ALA A 145 12.77 3.15 27.41
CA ALA A 145 12.92 1.83 28.03
C ALA A 145 13.95 1.82 29.18
N THR A 146 14.85 2.79 29.23
CA THR A 146 15.83 3.00 30.31
C THR A 146 15.21 3.64 31.58
N GLY A 147 13.97 4.14 31.52
CA GLY A 147 13.33 4.93 32.57
C GLY A 147 13.66 6.42 32.52
N GLU A 148 14.48 6.85 31.58
CA GLU A 148 14.82 8.26 31.39
C GLU A 148 13.75 8.97 30.55
N THR A 149 13.46 10.22 30.87
CA THR A 149 12.57 11.07 30.09
C THR A 149 13.34 11.75 28.97
N TYR A 150 12.94 11.50 27.73
CA TYR A 150 13.53 12.12 26.55
C TYR A 150 12.58 13.12 25.92
N THR A 151 13.09 14.30 25.57
CA THR A 151 12.33 15.41 24.97
C THR A 151 12.98 15.80 23.63
N TRP A 152 12.15 16.00 22.59
CA TRP A 152 12.62 16.41 21.26
C TRP A 152 11.62 17.27 20.53
N ASP A 153 12.07 18.04 19.56
CA ASP A 153 11.23 18.77 18.64
C ASP A 153 10.79 17.88 17.47
N GLU A 154 9.48 17.86 17.24
CA GLU A 154 8.84 17.09 16.18
C GLU A 154 8.15 18.02 15.21
N ARG A 155 8.47 17.90 13.93
CA ARG A 155 7.81 18.59 12.84
C ARG A 155 6.57 17.81 12.43
N ILE A 156 5.42 18.47 12.38
CA ILE A 156 4.16 17.95 11.90
C ILE A 156 3.95 18.50 10.49
N LEU A 157 3.85 17.61 9.52
CA LEU A 157 3.60 17.94 8.12
C LEU A 157 2.11 17.77 7.85
N VAL A 158 1.40 18.87 7.62
CA VAL A 158 -0.04 18.90 7.31
C VAL A 158 -0.16 18.96 5.80
N VAL A 159 -0.57 17.86 5.18
CA VAL A 159 -0.48 17.67 3.72
C VAL A 159 -1.82 17.28 3.14
N ARG A 160 -2.29 18.02 2.13
CA ARG A 160 -3.44 17.61 1.30
C ARG A 160 -2.96 16.91 0.04
N SER A 161 -3.21 15.62 -0.07
CA SER A 161 -2.94 14.81 -1.26
C SER A 161 -4.07 14.99 -2.27
N LEU A 162 -3.76 15.51 -3.46
CA LEU A 162 -4.78 15.73 -4.50
C LEU A 162 -5.39 14.44 -5.00
N SER A 163 -4.57 13.40 -5.20
CA SER A 163 -5.07 12.08 -5.64
C SER A 163 -6.00 11.44 -4.62
N GLU A 164 -5.73 11.62 -3.33
CA GLU A 164 -6.57 11.09 -2.26
C GLU A 164 -7.86 11.89 -2.10
N ALA A 165 -7.78 13.22 -2.18
CA ALA A 165 -8.95 14.10 -2.18
C ALA A 165 -9.90 13.73 -3.32
N ASN A 166 -9.38 13.57 -4.54
CA ASN A 166 -10.17 13.18 -5.71
C ASN A 166 -10.80 11.79 -5.57
N LYS A 167 -10.09 10.82 -4.97
CA LYS A 167 -10.64 9.47 -4.69
C LYS A 167 -11.80 9.53 -3.69
N GLN A 168 -11.62 10.28 -2.61
CA GLN A 168 -12.65 10.44 -1.58
C GLN A 168 -13.85 11.18 -2.13
N PHE A 169 -13.64 12.23 -2.92
CA PHE A 169 -14.71 12.97 -3.57
C PHE A 169 -15.48 12.12 -4.58
N ALA A 170 -14.79 11.38 -5.43
CA ALA A 170 -15.44 10.44 -6.36
C ALA A 170 -16.23 9.32 -5.63
N ALA A 171 -15.82 8.93 -4.43
CA ALA A 171 -16.59 8.01 -3.60
C ALA A 171 -17.86 8.66 -3.04
N LEU A 172 -17.78 9.91 -2.58
CA LEU A 172 -18.93 10.69 -2.13
C LEU A 172 -19.94 10.87 -3.27
N GLU A 173 -19.47 11.32 -4.44
CA GLU A 173 -20.32 11.50 -5.64
C GLU A 173 -21.06 10.20 -6.04
N ARG A 174 -20.36 9.06 -6.01
CA ARG A 174 -21.02 7.75 -6.25
C ARG A 174 -22.09 7.42 -5.23
N ASN A 175 -21.86 7.76 -3.96
CA ASN A 175 -22.85 7.51 -2.89
C ASN A 175 -24.05 8.45 -3.03
N ILE A 176 -23.83 9.73 -3.36
CA ILE A 176 -24.88 10.70 -3.67
C ILE A 176 -25.73 10.20 -4.83
N ALA A 177 -25.12 9.83 -5.95
CA ALA A 177 -25.85 9.33 -7.12
C ALA A 177 -26.67 8.06 -6.84
N LYS A 178 -26.14 7.15 -6.01
CA LYS A 178 -26.89 5.96 -5.58
C LYS A 178 -28.09 6.31 -4.70
N ALA A 179 -27.92 7.24 -3.77
CA ALA A 179 -29.00 7.68 -2.89
C ALA A 179 -30.08 8.44 -3.66
N GLU A 180 -29.71 9.34 -4.57
CA GLU A 180 -30.67 10.02 -5.47
C GLU A 180 -31.54 9.03 -6.24
N LYS A 181 -30.90 8.05 -6.86
CA LYS A 181 -31.61 6.99 -7.57
C LYS A 181 -32.54 6.20 -6.64
N ALA A 182 -32.05 5.78 -5.48
CA ALA A 182 -32.82 5.01 -4.51
C ALA A 182 -34.01 5.79 -3.96
N LEU A 183 -33.87 7.11 -3.73
CA LEU A 183 -34.96 8.00 -3.30
C LEU A 183 -36.05 8.11 -4.38
N LEU A 184 -35.67 8.29 -5.64
CA LEU A 184 -36.63 8.34 -6.75
C LEU A 184 -37.35 6.99 -6.96
N ASP A 185 -36.59 5.89 -6.84
CA ASP A 185 -37.11 4.52 -6.97
C ASP A 185 -37.99 4.10 -5.77
N LEU A 186 -37.89 4.80 -4.60
CA LEU A 186 -38.70 4.52 -3.42
C LEU A 186 -40.22 4.74 -3.69
N THR A 187 -40.54 5.72 -4.52
CA THR A 187 -41.95 6.09 -4.82
C THR A 187 -42.23 6.05 -6.31
N PRO A 188 -42.13 4.89 -6.96
CA PRO A 188 -42.29 4.76 -8.39
C PRO A 188 -43.71 5.10 -8.85
N GLU A 189 -43.86 5.45 -10.12
CA GLU A 189 -45.20 5.64 -10.74
C GLU A 189 -46.07 4.37 -10.59
N PRO A 190 -47.40 4.56 -10.39
CA PRO A 190 -48.31 3.45 -10.19
C PRO A 190 -48.39 2.53 -11.42
N LYS A 191 -47.96 1.30 -11.25
CA LYS A 191 -48.13 0.22 -12.24
C LYS A 191 -48.67 -1.01 -11.53
N GLN A 192 -49.25 -1.93 -12.29
CA GLN A 192 -49.77 -3.20 -11.76
C GLN A 192 -48.61 -3.96 -11.06
N GLY A 193 -48.83 -4.45 -9.83
CA GLY A 193 -47.85 -5.15 -9.04
C GLY A 193 -46.88 -4.24 -8.23
N ARG A 194 -46.82 -2.94 -8.46
CA ARG A 194 -45.97 -2.04 -7.69
C ARG A 194 -46.66 -1.52 -6.43
N ARG A 195 -46.08 -1.81 -5.25
CA ARG A 195 -46.55 -1.35 -3.95
C ARG A 195 -46.34 0.17 -3.82
N GLN A 196 -47.37 0.91 -3.41
CA GLN A 196 -47.34 2.34 -3.21
C GLN A 196 -47.31 2.67 -1.72
N ILE A 197 -46.52 3.68 -1.32
CA ILE A 197 -46.46 4.15 0.07
C ILE A 197 -47.66 5.07 0.32
N ARG A 198 -48.46 4.74 1.36
CA ARG A 198 -49.69 5.44 1.69
C ARG A 198 -49.62 6.30 2.94
N ARG A 199 -48.62 6.14 3.78
CA ARG A 199 -48.41 6.90 5.02
C ARG A 199 -47.24 7.85 4.86
N LYS A 200 -47.36 9.06 5.38
CA LYS A 200 -46.32 10.07 5.38
C LYS A 200 -45.08 9.58 6.16
N ALA A 201 -45.32 9.01 7.34
CA ALA A 201 -44.22 8.48 8.18
C ALA A 201 -43.37 7.46 7.47
N ASP A 202 -44.00 6.52 6.72
CA ASP A 202 -43.28 5.47 5.99
C ASP A 202 -42.35 6.03 4.89
N VAL A 203 -42.75 7.17 4.22
CA VAL A 203 -41.87 7.82 3.24
C VAL A 203 -40.67 8.45 3.91
N ILE A 204 -40.91 9.18 5.00
CA ILE A 204 -39.84 9.86 5.74
C ILE A 204 -38.85 8.82 6.29
N GLU A 205 -39.35 7.83 7.03
CA GLU A 205 -38.51 6.77 7.63
C GLU A 205 -37.63 6.08 6.59
N LYS A 206 -38.21 5.69 5.46
CA LYS A 206 -37.46 4.99 4.41
C LYS A 206 -36.49 5.91 3.65
N ALA A 207 -36.87 7.16 3.42
CA ALA A 207 -35.98 8.12 2.80
C ALA A 207 -34.77 8.44 3.70
N GLU A 208 -35.01 8.68 4.98
CA GLU A 208 -33.94 8.88 5.95
C GLU A 208 -33.03 7.64 6.09
N ALA A 209 -33.62 6.44 6.07
CA ALA A 209 -32.85 5.19 6.07
C ALA A 209 -31.95 5.07 4.82
N ILE A 210 -32.42 5.49 3.63
CA ILE A 210 -31.62 5.51 2.39
C ILE A 210 -30.47 6.50 2.53
N LEU A 211 -30.75 7.72 2.99
CA LEU A 211 -29.72 8.75 3.17
C LEU A 211 -28.64 8.31 4.19
N ALA A 212 -29.06 7.74 5.30
CA ALA A 212 -28.18 7.22 6.34
C ALA A 212 -27.34 6.04 5.83
N PHE A 213 -27.96 5.08 5.10
CA PHE A 213 -27.26 3.92 4.53
C PHE A 213 -26.13 4.32 3.58
N HIS A 214 -26.34 5.38 2.78
CA HIS A 214 -25.31 5.90 1.88
C HIS A 214 -24.40 6.93 2.53
N GLY A 215 -24.67 7.36 3.77
CA GLY A 215 -23.88 8.37 4.49
C GLY A 215 -23.94 9.76 3.86
N VAL A 216 -25.11 10.15 3.31
CA VAL A 216 -25.29 11.39 2.54
C VAL A 216 -26.40 12.30 3.08
N SER A 217 -26.81 12.11 4.33
CA SER A 217 -27.89 12.87 4.95
C SER A 217 -27.65 14.39 4.98
N ASP A 218 -26.39 14.79 5.06
CA ASP A 218 -26.02 16.22 5.09
C ASP A 218 -25.98 16.87 3.70
N TYR A 219 -25.93 16.06 2.62
CA TYR A 219 -25.68 16.51 1.26
C TYR A 219 -26.91 16.48 0.35
N LEU A 220 -27.94 15.73 0.73
CA LEU A 220 -29.16 15.58 -0.04
C LEU A 220 -30.38 15.99 0.78
N SER A 221 -31.29 16.70 0.12
CA SER A 221 -32.63 16.97 0.58
C SER A 221 -33.66 16.46 -0.41
N TYR A 222 -34.86 16.16 0.06
CA TYR A 222 -35.92 15.67 -0.80
C TYR A 222 -37.23 16.33 -0.45
N THR A 223 -38.09 16.49 -1.45
CA THR A 223 -39.48 16.95 -1.30
C THR A 223 -40.43 15.84 -1.75
N TYR A 224 -41.59 15.77 -1.13
CA TYR A 224 -42.59 14.82 -1.48
C TYR A 224 -43.98 15.46 -1.55
N GLN A 225 -44.85 14.93 -2.40
CA GLN A 225 -46.20 15.38 -2.54
C GLN A 225 -47.21 14.26 -2.23
N ARG A 226 -48.33 14.67 -1.63
CA ARG A 226 -49.49 13.80 -1.42
C ARG A 226 -50.32 13.78 -2.67
N LYS A 227 -50.39 12.64 -3.37
CA LYS A 227 -51.20 12.45 -4.56
C LYS A 227 -52.44 11.60 -4.25
N HIS A 228 -53.58 12.02 -4.81
CA HIS A 228 -54.84 11.31 -4.73
C HIS A 228 -55.04 10.50 -5.99
N GLN A 229 -55.38 9.20 -5.84
CA GLN A 229 -55.74 8.34 -6.95
C GLN A 229 -57.19 7.85 -6.73
N VAL A 230 -58.02 8.11 -7.66
CA VAL A 230 -59.40 7.61 -7.68
C VAL A 230 -59.42 6.37 -8.55
N LYS A 231 -59.82 5.21 -7.97
CA LYS A 231 -60.04 3.96 -8.71
C LYS A 231 -61.49 3.60 -8.61
N THR A 232 -62.07 3.30 -9.76
CA THR A 232 -63.41 2.74 -9.82
C THR A 232 -63.33 1.23 -9.59
N GLN A 233 -64.00 0.74 -8.55
CA GLN A 233 -64.10 -0.70 -8.24
C GLN A 233 -65.57 -1.17 -8.39
N TYR A 234 -65.75 -2.35 -8.99
CA TYR A 234 -67.04 -3.00 -9.01
C TYR A 234 -67.40 -3.55 -7.61
N ILE A 235 -68.65 -3.42 -7.22
CA ILE A 235 -69.16 -3.93 -5.96
C ILE A 235 -69.57 -5.41 -6.12
N GLY A 236 -69.07 -6.30 -5.23
CA GLY A 236 -69.37 -7.75 -5.22
C GLY A 236 -68.32 -8.61 -5.95
N ARG A 237 -68.44 -9.96 -5.82
CA ARG A 237 -67.54 -10.96 -6.42
C ARG A 237 -67.90 -11.26 -7.86
N GLY A 238 -66.94 -11.50 -8.73
CA GLY A 238 -67.13 -11.93 -10.14
C GLY A 238 -66.69 -10.89 -11.17
N ARG A 239 -66.72 -11.26 -12.47
CA ARG A 239 -66.30 -10.45 -13.60
C ARG A 239 -67.17 -9.19 -13.75
N GLY A 240 -66.54 -8.01 -13.93
CA GLY A 240 -67.27 -6.75 -14.09
C GLY A 240 -68.19 -6.73 -15.34
N SER A 241 -69.44 -6.29 -15.17
CA SER A 241 -70.35 -6.07 -16.29
C SER A 241 -70.77 -4.59 -16.34
N ARG A 242 -71.30 -4.15 -17.49
CA ARG A 242 -71.71 -2.76 -17.76
C ARG A 242 -72.76 -2.23 -16.76
N HIS A 243 -73.65 -3.11 -16.25
CA HIS A 243 -74.73 -2.77 -15.33
C HIS A 243 -74.38 -2.97 -13.83
N ARG A 244 -73.17 -3.35 -13.51
CA ARG A 244 -72.74 -3.60 -12.14
C ARG A 244 -72.53 -2.31 -11.39
N PRO A 245 -72.96 -2.18 -10.14
CA PRO A 245 -72.73 -0.99 -9.38
C PRO A 245 -71.18 -0.79 -9.11
N LYS A 246 -70.72 0.43 -9.26
CA LYS A 246 -69.36 0.83 -9.14
C LYS A 246 -69.24 1.81 -7.98
N ARG A 247 -68.17 1.70 -7.19
CA ARG A 247 -67.79 2.72 -6.22
C ARG A 247 -66.47 3.32 -6.59
N GLN A 248 -66.31 4.60 -6.35
CA GLN A 248 -65.04 5.27 -6.43
C GLN A 248 -64.28 5.10 -5.09
N VAL A 249 -63.10 4.47 -5.13
CA VAL A 249 -62.21 4.35 -3.97
C VAL A 249 -61.10 5.37 -4.13
N ARG A 250 -61.08 6.33 -3.22
CA ARG A 250 -59.98 7.27 -3.15
C ARG A 250 -58.83 6.64 -2.36
N THR A 251 -57.67 6.50 -2.98
CA THR A 251 -56.43 6.07 -2.35
C THR A 251 -55.44 7.22 -2.33
N VAL A 252 -54.76 7.37 -1.21
CA VAL A 252 -53.69 8.34 -1.04
C VAL A 252 -52.36 7.66 -1.27
N ARG A 253 -51.46 8.29 -1.98
CA ARG A 253 -50.05 7.92 -2.08
C ARG A 253 -49.14 9.13 -1.87
N TYR A 254 -47.97 8.87 -1.41
CA TYR A 254 -46.91 9.89 -1.33
C TYR A 254 -45.87 9.59 -2.40
N GLN A 255 -45.40 10.64 -3.07
CA GLN A 255 -44.41 10.57 -4.14
C GLN A 255 -43.33 11.59 -3.88
N ILE A 256 -42.07 11.14 -3.88
CA ILE A 256 -40.91 12.05 -3.92
C ILE A 256 -40.91 12.71 -5.29
N THR A 257 -40.90 14.05 -5.28
CA THR A 257 -41.04 14.84 -6.53
C THR A 257 -39.70 15.44 -6.92
N GLN A 258 -38.82 15.72 -5.95
CA GLN A 258 -37.53 16.32 -6.20
C GLN A 258 -36.53 15.85 -5.17
N VAL A 259 -35.32 15.62 -5.60
CA VAL A 259 -34.13 15.42 -4.78
C VAL A 259 -33.17 16.54 -5.15
N SER A 260 -32.66 17.25 -4.16
CA SER A 260 -31.80 18.42 -4.35
C SER A 260 -30.49 18.20 -3.61
N ARG A 261 -29.38 18.60 -4.24
CA ARG A 261 -28.04 18.57 -3.66
C ARG A 261 -27.75 19.87 -2.93
N ASP A 262 -27.05 19.78 -1.81
CA ASP A 262 -26.47 20.93 -1.11
C ASP A 262 -25.02 21.11 -1.59
N GLU A 263 -24.83 21.82 -2.70
CA GLU A 263 -23.53 22.03 -3.32
C GLU A 263 -22.55 22.75 -2.40
N ALA A 264 -23.06 23.60 -1.49
CA ALA A 264 -22.23 24.32 -0.52
C ALA A 264 -21.61 23.33 0.48
N LYS A 265 -22.41 22.41 1.02
CA LYS A 265 -21.91 21.37 1.94
C LYS A 265 -21.02 20.37 1.23
N ILE A 266 -21.32 19.99 -0.02
CA ILE A 266 -20.47 19.10 -0.83
C ILE A 266 -19.10 19.75 -1.06
N THR A 267 -19.06 21.04 -1.42
CA THR A 267 -17.81 21.80 -1.59
C THR A 267 -17.04 21.90 -0.28
N ALA A 268 -17.70 22.20 0.83
CA ALA A 268 -17.07 22.25 2.16
C ALA A 268 -16.49 20.89 2.56
N ALA A 269 -17.19 19.78 2.26
CA ALA A 269 -16.68 18.44 2.47
C ALA A 269 -15.44 18.15 1.62
N PHE A 270 -15.42 18.56 0.35
CA PHE A 270 -14.26 18.39 -0.53
C PHE A 270 -13.03 19.14 0.01
N CYS A 271 -13.19 20.34 0.58
CA CYS A 271 -12.08 21.07 1.21
C CYS A 271 -11.44 20.32 2.37
N LYS A 272 -12.21 19.47 3.07
CA LYS A 272 -11.74 18.63 4.18
C LYS A 272 -11.21 17.27 3.76
N MET A 273 -11.30 16.90 2.47
CA MET A 273 -10.80 15.63 1.93
C MET A 273 -9.32 15.66 1.59
N GLY A 274 -8.69 14.49 1.65
CA GLY A 274 -7.31 14.28 1.20
C GLY A 274 -6.22 14.70 2.19
N TRP A 275 -6.58 15.21 3.37
CA TRP A 275 -5.61 15.64 4.37
C TRP A 275 -5.00 14.44 5.10
N LYS A 276 -3.68 14.47 5.22
CA LYS A 276 -2.84 13.51 5.94
C LYS A 276 -1.84 14.26 6.79
N LEU A 277 -1.50 13.68 7.92
CA LEU A 277 -0.48 14.20 8.82
C LEU A 277 0.71 13.26 8.82
N TYR A 278 1.90 13.82 8.79
CA TYR A 278 3.13 13.09 9.01
C TYR A 278 3.92 13.73 10.14
N ALA A 279 4.69 12.93 10.85
CA ALA A 279 5.60 13.39 11.88
C ALA A 279 7.04 13.01 11.51
N THR A 280 7.97 13.93 11.77
CA THR A 280 9.40 13.69 11.61
C THR A 280 10.19 14.51 12.64
N ASN A 281 11.27 13.96 13.15
CA ASN A 281 12.28 14.67 13.95
C ASN A 281 13.47 15.16 13.11
N SER A 282 13.49 14.84 11.80
CA SER A 282 14.56 15.32 10.92
C SER A 282 14.50 16.84 10.76
N PRO A 283 15.62 17.56 10.89
CA PRO A 283 15.68 19.00 10.66
C PRO A 283 15.27 19.37 9.23
N LYS A 284 14.73 20.58 9.04
CA LYS A 284 14.31 21.05 7.71
C LYS A 284 15.42 21.03 6.67
N LYS A 285 16.65 21.30 7.08
CA LYS A 285 17.84 21.29 6.21
C LYS A 285 18.22 19.89 5.72
N GLU A 286 17.91 18.86 6.50
CA GLU A 286 18.20 17.45 6.15
C GLU A 286 17.07 16.83 5.34
N LEU A 287 15.83 17.22 5.62
CA LEU A 287 14.62 16.70 4.96
C LEU A 287 13.64 17.84 4.70
N GLU A 288 13.65 18.37 3.48
CA GLU A 288 12.72 19.42 3.07
C GLU A 288 11.27 18.92 3.06
N PHE A 289 10.31 19.83 3.27
CA PHE A 289 8.87 19.50 3.34
C PHE A 289 8.37 18.73 2.10
N GLY A 290 8.70 19.23 0.91
CA GLY A 290 8.28 18.59 -0.35
C GLY A 290 8.97 17.24 -0.56
N GLU A 291 10.22 17.13 -0.17
CA GLU A 291 10.98 15.88 -0.25
C GLU A 291 10.43 14.82 0.70
N ALA A 292 10.11 15.17 1.96
CA ALA A 292 9.48 14.26 2.91
C ALA A 292 8.19 13.64 2.36
N VAL A 293 7.35 14.46 1.71
CA VAL A 293 6.10 13.99 1.12
C VAL A 293 6.36 13.06 -0.08
N ARG A 294 7.29 13.41 -0.97
CA ARG A 294 7.68 12.55 -2.10
C ARG A 294 8.26 11.21 -1.63
N LEU A 295 9.17 11.26 -0.65
CA LEU A 295 9.80 10.08 -0.07
C LEU A 295 8.77 9.14 0.54
N TYR A 296 7.83 9.67 1.34
CA TYR A 296 6.79 8.84 1.92
C TYR A 296 5.88 8.23 0.85
N ARG A 297 5.59 8.94 -0.23
CA ARG A 297 4.80 8.40 -1.35
C ARG A 297 5.53 7.31 -2.14
N ALA A 298 6.85 7.30 -2.12
CA ALA A 298 7.67 6.24 -2.71
C ALA A 298 7.77 4.98 -1.82
N ALA A 299 7.34 5.04 -0.55
CA ALA A 299 7.38 3.94 0.42
C ALA A 299 6.67 2.62 0.02
N PRO A 300 5.72 2.56 -0.97
CA PRO A 300 5.14 1.28 -1.42
C PRO A 300 6.15 0.22 -1.91
N ARG A 301 7.44 0.56 -1.97
CA ARG A 301 8.51 -0.41 -2.30
C ARG A 301 8.58 -1.59 -1.33
N ILE A 302 8.27 -1.39 -0.04
CA ILE A 302 8.21 -2.48 0.96
C ILE A 302 7.04 -3.44 0.67
N GLU A 303 5.91 -2.95 0.16
CA GLU A 303 4.76 -3.79 -0.20
C GLU A 303 5.14 -4.84 -1.24
N ARG A 304 6.06 -4.50 -2.15
CA ARG A 304 6.57 -5.43 -3.14
C ARG A 304 7.31 -6.62 -2.50
N HIS A 305 8.05 -6.40 -1.40
CA HIS A 305 8.70 -7.51 -0.69
C HIS A 305 7.65 -8.45 -0.08
N PHE A 306 6.57 -7.91 0.49
CA PHE A 306 5.47 -8.74 0.96
C PHE A 306 4.77 -9.50 -0.17
N HIS A 307 4.66 -8.91 -1.37
CA HIS A 307 4.18 -9.63 -2.56
C HIS A 307 5.14 -10.77 -2.95
N LEU A 308 6.46 -10.52 -2.96
CA LEU A 308 7.44 -11.58 -3.24
C LEU A 308 7.37 -12.73 -2.23
N PHE A 309 7.08 -12.45 -0.95
CA PHE A 309 6.88 -13.49 0.06
C PHE A 309 5.58 -14.28 -0.16
N LYS A 310 4.48 -13.60 -0.49
CA LYS A 310 3.14 -14.21 -0.56
C LYS A 310 2.87 -14.92 -1.88
N ASP A 311 3.34 -14.35 -2.97
CA ASP A 311 3.04 -14.79 -4.33
C ASP A 311 4.16 -15.67 -4.90
N ALA A 312 3.91 -16.26 -6.07
CA ALA A 312 4.96 -16.97 -6.80
C ALA A 312 6.09 -15.99 -7.21
N PRO A 313 7.37 -16.39 -7.18
CA PRO A 313 7.84 -17.79 -7.08
C PRO A 313 8.03 -18.32 -5.64
N ILE A 314 7.94 -17.49 -4.60
CA ILE A 314 8.29 -17.90 -3.24
C ILE A 314 7.11 -18.59 -2.54
N GLY A 315 5.94 -17.93 -2.49
CA GLY A 315 4.68 -18.52 -2.03
C GLY A 315 4.70 -19.06 -0.60
N ILE A 316 4.93 -18.19 0.40
CA ILE A 316 4.95 -18.63 1.82
C ILE A 316 3.59 -19.14 2.33
N SER A 317 2.51 -18.85 1.63
CA SER A 317 1.15 -19.24 2.04
C SER A 317 0.53 -20.20 1.01
N PRO A 318 -0.08 -21.33 1.42
CA PRO A 318 -0.22 -21.80 2.80
C PRO A 318 1.07 -22.34 3.40
N MET A 319 1.21 -22.21 4.72
CA MET A 319 2.40 -22.64 5.45
C MET A 319 2.17 -24.03 6.08
N TYR A 320 3.01 -25.00 5.73
CA TYR A 320 2.87 -26.41 6.18
C TYR A 320 3.72 -26.75 7.42
N VAL A 321 4.61 -25.85 7.84
CA VAL A 321 5.42 -26.01 9.06
C VAL A 321 4.62 -25.61 10.30
N ARG A 322 4.87 -26.29 11.44
CA ARG A 322 4.03 -26.17 12.64
C ARG A 322 4.76 -25.63 13.86
N THR A 323 6.05 -25.91 14.01
CA THR A 323 6.82 -25.44 15.17
C THR A 323 7.39 -24.06 14.94
N ASP A 324 7.60 -23.29 16.01
CA ASP A 324 8.10 -21.92 15.93
C ASP A 324 9.50 -21.86 15.29
N ASP A 325 10.37 -22.83 15.57
CA ASP A 325 11.72 -22.88 14.99
C ASP A 325 11.68 -23.19 13.49
N GLN A 326 10.80 -24.09 13.05
CA GLN A 326 10.58 -24.37 11.63
C GLN A 326 10.04 -23.13 10.90
N ILE A 327 9.10 -22.39 11.52
CA ILE A 327 8.55 -21.16 10.96
C ILE A 327 9.65 -20.10 10.82
N LYS A 328 10.43 -19.86 11.88
CA LYS A 328 11.57 -18.93 11.86
C LYS A 328 12.60 -19.33 10.81
N GLY A 329 12.95 -20.62 10.75
CA GLY A 329 13.87 -21.17 9.76
C GLY A 329 13.38 -20.95 8.33
N LEU A 330 12.11 -21.26 8.05
CA LEU A 330 11.47 -21.06 6.75
C LEU A 330 11.50 -19.57 6.35
N VAL A 331 11.06 -18.67 7.24
CA VAL A 331 11.06 -17.23 6.95
C VAL A 331 12.46 -16.69 6.72
N ARG A 332 13.47 -17.15 7.46
CA ARG A 332 14.88 -16.78 7.21
C ARG A 332 15.35 -17.21 5.83
N LEU A 333 15.07 -18.47 5.45
CA LEU A 333 15.40 -18.99 4.11
C LEU A 333 14.73 -18.17 3.01
N LEU A 334 13.42 -17.94 3.13
CA LEU A 334 12.68 -17.14 2.15
C LEU A 334 13.14 -15.67 2.12
N SER A 335 13.57 -15.13 3.24
CA SER A 335 14.18 -13.79 3.31
C SER A 335 15.47 -13.71 2.49
N LEU A 336 16.31 -14.75 2.54
CA LEU A 336 17.49 -14.85 1.68
C LEU A 336 17.11 -14.89 0.19
N CYS A 337 16.05 -15.65 -0.16
CA CYS A 337 15.53 -15.67 -1.52
C CYS A 337 15.07 -14.27 -1.97
N VAL A 338 14.30 -13.54 -1.14
CA VAL A 338 13.86 -12.17 -1.47
C VAL A 338 15.04 -11.23 -1.61
N ARG A 339 16.04 -11.31 -0.73
CA ARG A 339 17.28 -10.51 -0.84
C ARG A 339 17.99 -10.78 -2.17
N LEU A 340 18.14 -12.03 -2.56
CA LEU A 340 18.76 -12.39 -3.83
C LEU A 340 17.98 -11.84 -5.02
N LEU A 341 16.65 -12.00 -5.03
CA LEU A 341 15.79 -11.45 -6.09
C LEU A 341 15.90 -9.93 -6.18
N THR A 342 15.86 -9.22 -5.06
CA THR A 342 15.98 -7.76 -5.05
C THR A 342 17.37 -7.30 -5.45
N LEU A 343 18.43 -8.02 -5.08
CA LEU A 343 19.80 -7.74 -5.51
C LEU A 343 19.96 -7.85 -7.02
N ILE A 344 19.43 -8.93 -7.63
CA ILE A 344 19.42 -9.13 -9.08
C ILE A 344 18.77 -7.93 -9.78
N GLU A 345 17.62 -7.45 -9.25
CA GLU A 345 16.93 -6.29 -9.80
C GLU A 345 17.76 -5.01 -9.68
N ILE A 346 18.34 -4.76 -8.50
CA ILE A 346 19.12 -3.55 -8.24
C ILE A 346 20.33 -3.49 -9.18
N VAL A 347 21.11 -4.57 -9.26
CA VAL A 347 22.32 -4.64 -10.09
C VAL A 347 21.96 -4.45 -11.58
N THR A 348 20.96 -5.17 -12.07
CA THR A 348 20.54 -5.07 -13.47
C THR A 348 19.99 -3.68 -13.80
N ARG A 349 19.13 -3.11 -12.96
CA ARG A 349 18.55 -1.77 -13.21
C ARG A 349 19.59 -0.67 -13.11
N ARG A 350 20.53 -0.79 -12.18
CA ARG A 350 21.65 0.16 -12.05
C ARG A 350 22.51 0.13 -13.31
N HIS A 351 22.84 -1.05 -13.82
CA HIS A 351 23.60 -1.20 -15.07
C HIS A 351 22.86 -0.55 -16.24
N LEU A 352 21.57 -0.84 -16.42
CA LEU A 352 20.76 -0.25 -17.49
C LEU A 352 20.67 1.27 -17.38
N ALA A 353 20.50 1.81 -16.16
CA ALA A 353 20.44 3.25 -15.93
C ALA A 353 21.79 3.95 -16.23
N GLN A 354 22.92 3.35 -15.80
CA GLN A 354 24.25 3.89 -16.05
C GLN A 354 24.60 3.97 -17.55
N HIS A 355 24.14 2.99 -18.33
CA HIS A 355 24.39 2.93 -19.77
C HIS A 355 23.25 3.51 -20.62
N GLN A 356 22.19 4.05 -19.99
CA GLN A 356 20.97 4.55 -20.66
C GLN A 356 20.33 3.50 -21.59
N GLU A 357 20.39 2.23 -21.19
CA GLU A 357 19.93 1.09 -21.98
C GLU A 357 18.57 0.56 -21.50
N THR A 358 17.93 -0.20 -22.39
CA THR A 358 16.74 -0.99 -22.09
C THR A 358 16.97 -2.45 -22.48
N LEU A 359 16.21 -3.36 -21.88
CA LEU A 359 16.29 -4.80 -22.12
C LEU A 359 15.03 -5.28 -22.82
N ALA A 360 15.18 -5.86 -24.00
CA ALA A 360 14.12 -6.51 -24.79
C ALA A 360 14.10 -8.03 -24.56
N GLY A 361 13.07 -8.71 -25.03
CA GLY A 361 12.98 -10.18 -25.03
C GLY A 361 12.52 -10.82 -23.72
N LEU A 362 12.16 -10.03 -22.71
CA LEU A 362 11.68 -10.53 -21.39
C LEU A 362 10.17 -10.80 -21.33
N TYR A 363 9.43 -10.42 -22.35
CA TYR A 363 7.96 -10.51 -22.35
C TYR A 363 7.51 -11.58 -23.34
N GLU A 364 6.90 -12.66 -22.84
CA GLU A 364 6.28 -13.69 -23.67
C GLU A 364 5.21 -13.05 -24.57
N GLY A 365 5.18 -13.46 -25.86
CA GLY A 365 4.26 -12.91 -26.84
C GLY A 365 4.56 -11.50 -27.33
N ASN A 366 5.55 -10.79 -26.74
CA ASN A 366 5.97 -9.48 -27.22
C ASN A 366 7.49 -9.28 -27.05
N PRO A 367 8.31 -9.92 -27.90
CA PRO A 367 9.78 -9.90 -27.79
C PRO A 367 10.39 -8.50 -27.99
N ASN A 368 9.69 -7.61 -28.70
CA ASN A 368 10.17 -6.25 -28.98
C ASN A 368 9.89 -5.27 -27.82
N ARG A 369 9.09 -5.66 -26.84
CA ARG A 369 8.83 -4.82 -25.67
C ARG A 369 10.09 -4.67 -24.84
N THR A 370 10.52 -3.42 -24.66
CA THR A 370 11.69 -3.05 -23.85
C THR A 370 11.31 -2.62 -22.43
N THR A 371 12.27 -2.72 -21.51
CA THR A 371 12.13 -2.21 -20.14
C THR A 371 13.46 -1.74 -19.56
N ALA A 372 13.47 -0.59 -18.90
CA ALA A 372 14.58 -0.12 -18.08
C ALA A 372 14.53 -0.68 -16.63
N SER A 373 13.39 -1.28 -16.23
CA SER A 373 13.16 -1.78 -14.88
C SER A 373 12.71 -3.24 -14.87
N PRO A 374 13.56 -4.20 -15.32
CA PRO A 374 13.23 -5.61 -15.32
C PRO A 374 13.01 -6.14 -13.92
N THR A 375 12.13 -7.16 -13.77
CA THR A 375 11.95 -7.89 -12.52
C THR A 375 12.82 -9.13 -12.47
N ALA A 376 13.32 -9.50 -11.29
CA ALA A 376 14.14 -10.70 -11.13
C ALA A 376 13.45 -11.96 -11.64
N VAL A 377 12.15 -12.08 -11.40
CA VAL A 377 11.35 -13.22 -11.90
C VAL A 377 11.42 -13.36 -13.42
N ARG A 378 11.31 -12.23 -14.16
CA ARG A 378 11.44 -12.27 -15.62
C ARG A 378 12.87 -12.55 -16.09
N LEU A 379 13.86 -11.94 -15.40
CA LEU A 379 15.26 -12.21 -15.69
C LEU A 379 15.59 -13.69 -15.52
N LEU A 380 15.18 -14.30 -14.41
CA LEU A 380 15.39 -15.72 -14.14
C LEU A 380 14.59 -16.61 -15.10
N LYS A 381 13.38 -16.22 -15.50
CA LYS A 381 12.57 -16.94 -16.48
C LYS A 381 13.26 -17.04 -17.86
N ALA A 382 14.07 -16.06 -18.21
CA ALA A 382 14.86 -16.11 -19.45
C ALA A 382 15.86 -17.28 -19.50
N PHE A 383 16.22 -17.86 -18.35
CA PHE A 383 17.14 -19.01 -18.25
C PHE A 383 16.43 -20.36 -18.18
N VAL A 384 15.10 -20.39 -18.27
CA VAL A 384 14.35 -21.64 -18.40
C VAL A 384 14.71 -22.31 -19.72
N GLY A 385 15.01 -23.61 -19.68
CA GLY A 385 15.40 -24.38 -20.87
C GLY A 385 16.91 -24.55 -21.09
N ILE A 386 17.75 -24.01 -20.21
CA ILE A 386 19.17 -24.36 -20.19
C ILE A 386 19.32 -25.72 -19.55
N HIS A 387 19.79 -26.69 -20.34
CA HIS A 387 20.02 -28.04 -19.89
C HIS A 387 21.53 -28.36 -19.92
N ARG A 388 21.97 -29.03 -18.89
CA ARG A 388 23.29 -29.63 -18.83
C ARG A 388 23.14 -31.14 -18.96
N VAL A 389 23.56 -31.66 -20.09
CA VAL A 389 23.48 -33.09 -20.42
C VAL A 389 24.88 -33.67 -20.38
N ARG A 390 24.99 -34.88 -19.85
CA ARG A 390 26.24 -35.65 -19.85
C ARG A 390 26.09 -36.79 -20.81
N PHE A 391 26.82 -36.76 -21.91
CA PHE A 391 26.89 -37.85 -22.87
C PHE A 391 27.94 -38.85 -22.40
N ILE A 392 27.58 -40.15 -22.37
CA ILE A 392 28.48 -41.26 -22.04
C ILE A 392 28.60 -42.10 -23.30
N ALA A 393 29.78 -42.07 -23.93
CA ALA A 393 30.12 -42.92 -25.07
C ALA A 393 31.53 -43.51 -24.87
N ASN A 394 31.70 -44.80 -25.09
CA ASN A 394 32.97 -45.49 -24.95
C ASN A 394 33.73 -45.20 -23.65
N ASN A 395 33.04 -45.24 -22.50
CA ASN A 395 33.54 -44.88 -21.17
C ASN A 395 34.08 -43.44 -21.01
N LYS A 396 33.90 -42.57 -22.02
CA LYS A 396 34.19 -41.12 -21.90
C LYS A 396 32.92 -40.33 -21.62
N GLN A 397 33.02 -39.42 -20.69
CA GLN A 397 31.94 -38.48 -20.36
C GLN A 397 32.21 -37.14 -20.99
N SER A 398 31.31 -36.65 -21.83
CA SER A 398 31.36 -35.31 -22.40
C SER A 398 30.19 -34.51 -21.89
N PRO A 399 30.43 -33.42 -21.15
CA PRO A 399 29.36 -32.52 -20.74
C PRO A 399 28.94 -31.64 -21.93
N TYR A 400 27.65 -31.50 -22.12
CA TYR A 400 27.07 -30.56 -23.07
C TYR A 400 26.17 -29.59 -22.29
N VAL A 401 26.26 -28.31 -22.62
CA VAL A 401 25.40 -27.27 -22.09
C VAL A 401 24.67 -26.60 -23.25
N THR A 402 23.37 -26.37 -23.07
CA THR A 402 22.60 -25.61 -24.07
C THR A 402 23.27 -24.25 -24.34
N PRO A 403 23.57 -23.88 -25.60
CA PRO A 403 24.16 -22.58 -25.91
C PRO A 403 23.30 -21.44 -25.36
N LEU A 404 23.94 -20.44 -24.78
CA LEU A 404 23.26 -19.27 -24.24
C LEU A 404 22.80 -18.34 -25.39
N THR A 405 21.59 -17.84 -25.28
CA THR A 405 21.06 -16.81 -26.17
C THR A 405 21.73 -15.45 -25.91
N PRO A 406 21.74 -14.50 -26.87
CA PRO A 406 22.28 -13.15 -26.66
C PRO A 406 21.64 -12.42 -25.44
N LEU A 407 20.35 -12.65 -25.21
CA LEU A 407 19.67 -12.10 -24.02
C LEU A 407 20.25 -12.67 -22.72
N GLN A 408 20.45 -13.99 -22.64
CA GLN A 408 21.02 -14.66 -21.46
C GLN A 408 22.45 -14.19 -21.20
N GLN A 409 23.28 -14.08 -22.26
CA GLN A 409 24.64 -13.54 -22.18
C GLN A 409 24.63 -12.10 -21.65
N LYS A 410 23.74 -11.23 -22.18
CA LYS A 410 23.60 -9.86 -21.71
C LYS A 410 23.19 -9.79 -20.24
N ILE A 411 22.26 -10.63 -19.80
CA ILE A 411 21.85 -10.69 -18.37
C ILE A 411 23.03 -11.11 -17.49
N LEU A 412 23.78 -12.14 -17.86
CA LEU A 412 24.96 -12.58 -17.10
C LEU A 412 26.03 -11.49 -17.03
N CYS A 413 26.28 -10.80 -18.13
CA CYS A 413 27.21 -9.67 -18.17
C CYS A 413 26.81 -8.56 -17.20
N MET A 414 25.51 -8.15 -17.22
CA MET A 414 24.98 -7.14 -16.28
C MET A 414 25.12 -7.57 -14.81
N LEU A 415 25.05 -8.86 -14.53
CA LEU A 415 25.20 -9.43 -13.19
C LEU A 415 26.66 -9.72 -12.82
N CYS A 416 27.63 -9.43 -13.71
CA CYS A 416 29.04 -9.77 -13.57
C CYS A 416 29.28 -11.27 -13.33
N ILE A 417 28.46 -12.13 -13.95
CA ILE A 417 28.55 -13.60 -13.85
C ILE A 417 29.16 -14.14 -15.15
N SER A 418 30.29 -14.84 -15.04
CA SER A 418 30.91 -15.51 -16.19
C SER A 418 30.06 -16.68 -16.70
N GLU A 419 29.95 -16.83 -18.02
CA GLU A 419 29.30 -17.99 -18.65
C GLU A 419 29.94 -19.33 -18.23
N SER A 420 31.21 -19.30 -17.79
CA SER A 420 31.92 -20.49 -17.30
C SER A 420 31.25 -21.18 -16.14
N VAL A 421 30.32 -20.51 -15.41
CA VAL A 421 29.56 -21.15 -14.32
C VAL A 421 28.74 -22.36 -14.79
N TYR A 422 28.32 -22.39 -16.07
CA TYR A 422 27.59 -23.50 -16.64
C TYR A 422 28.51 -24.68 -17.04
N HIS A 423 29.81 -24.44 -17.15
CA HIS A 423 30.81 -25.45 -17.51
C HIS A 423 31.55 -26.03 -16.31
N ARG A 424 31.41 -25.43 -15.12
CA ARG A 424 32.06 -25.93 -13.91
C ARG A 424 31.58 -27.34 -13.57
N PRO A 425 32.46 -28.26 -13.15
CA PRO A 425 32.03 -29.57 -12.71
C PRO A 425 31.08 -29.42 -11.51
N LEU A 426 30.04 -30.26 -11.47
CA LEU A 426 29.18 -30.34 -10.31
C LEU A 426 30.04 -30.79 -9.13
N LEU A 427 30.11 -30.01 -8.08
CA LEU A 427 30.85 -30.37 -6.86
C LEU A 427 30.30 -31.68 -6.32
N PRO A 428 31.16 -32.63 -5.97
CA PRO A 428 30.73 -33.88 -5.30
C PRO A 428 30.04 -33.52 -3.98
N LYS A 429 29.04 -34.29 -3.58
CA LYS A 429 28.18 -34.03 -2.41
C LYS A 429 28.96 -33.73 -1.11
N ASN A 430 30.19 -34.18 -0.96
CA ASN A 430 31.03 -33.99 0.21
C ASN A 430 31.72 -32.62 0.33
N LYS A 431 31.52 -31.72 -0.64
CA LYS A 431 32.07 -30.36 -0.57
C LYS A 431 31.07 -29.24 -0.25
N LEU A 432 29.84 -29.61 0.04
CA LEU A 432 28.82 -28.63 0.48
C LEU A 432 29.12 -28.06 1.89
N GLU A 433 29.88 -28.79 2.72
CA GLU A 433 30.29 -28.33 4.05
C GLU A 433 31.37 -27.26 4.02
N SER A 434 32.24 -27.21 2.98
CA SER A 434 33.22 -26.17 2.82
C SER A 434 32.65 -24.85 2.22
N MET A 435 31.46 -24.86 1.63
CA MET A 435 30.85 -23.65 1.08
C MET A 435 30.21 -22.74 2.14
N ALA A 436 29.97 -23.22 3.37
CA ALA A 436 29.57 -22.37 4.50
C ALA A 436 30.66 -21.36 4.89
N GLN A 437 31.95 -21.72 4.71
CA GLN A 437 33.08 -20.80 4.89
C GLN A 437 33.22 -19.78 3.73
N PHE A 438 32.98 -20.20 2.48
CA PHE A 438 33.03 -19.28 1.32
C PHE A 438 31.89 -18.26 1.29
N GLY A 439 30.74 -18.58 1.85
CA GLY A 439 29.60 -17.64 1.97
C GLY A 439 29.95 -16.41 2.84
N GLY A 440 30.77 -16.59 3.86
CA GLY A 440 31.24 -15.50 4.72
C GLY A 440 32.16 -14.50 4.00
N GLU A 441 33.10 -15.01 3.22
CA GLU A 441 34.06 -14.17 2.46
C GLU A 441 33.40 -13.43 1.30
N MET A 442 32.43 -14.02 0.60
CA MET A 442 31.70 -13.37 -0.47
C MET A 442 30.75 -12.28 0.04
N LEU A 443 30.15 -12.46 1.19
CA LEU A 443 29.36 -11.44 1.87
C LEU A 443 30.24 -10.28 2.38
N ALA A 444 31.45 -10.55 2.85
CA ALA A 444 32.44 -9.54 3.22
C ALA A 444 32.91 -8.71 2.01
N GLN A 445 33.13 -9.32 0.84
CA GLN A 445 33.45 -8.61 -0.39
C GLN A 445 32.29 -7.76 -0.93
N ILE A 446 31.04 -8.21 -0.77
CA ILE A 446 29.85 -7.43 -1.14
C ILE A 446 29.69 -6.24 -0.19
N SER A 447 29.94 -6.38 1.11
CA SER A 447 29.89 -5.28 2.07
C SER A 447 30.96 -4.22 1.81
N VAL A 448 32.17 -4.61 1.40
CA VAL A 448 33.26 -3.69 1.03
C VAL A 448 32.92 -2.88 -0.25
N THR A 449 32.14 -3.45 -1.17
CA THR A 449 31.71 -2.73 -2.39
C THR A 449 30.57 -1.72 -2.07
N PHE A 450 29.76 -1.96 -1.04
CA PHE A 450 28.74 -1.03 -0.57
C PHE A 450 29.31 0.20 0.18
N ASN A 451 30.45 0.09 0.84
CA ASN A 451 31.13 1.18 1.55
C ASN A 451 31.81 2.22 0.62
N ARG A 452 31.70 2.08 -0.71
CA ARG A 452 32.18 3.06 -1.70
C ARG A 452 31.05 3.68 -2.54
N ILE A 453 29.91 3.95 -1.94
CA ILE A 453 28.94 4.87 -2.53
C ILE A 453 29.40 6.28 -2.13
N PRO A 454 29.84 7.14 -3.06
CA PRO A 454 30.17 8.51 -2.71
C PRO A 454 28.92 9.17 -2.14
N SER A 455 29.04 9.72 -0.94
CA SER A 455 28.11 10.68 -0.38
C SER A 455 27.97 11.82 -1.41
N ARG A 456 26.90 11.84 -2.17
CA ARG A 456 26.49 13.03 -2.89
C ARG A 456 25.77 13.94 -1.90
N PHE A 457 26.56 14.56 -1.04
CA PHE A 457 26.20 15.77 -0.30
C PHE A 457 27.53 16.41 0.15
N ASP A 458 28.15 17.08 -0.79
CA ASP A 458 28.92 18.31 -0.61
C ASP A 458 28.22 19.42 -1.39
#